data_38ecdb3127f812d486348018ae35ddaf
#
_entry.id   38ecdb3127f812d486348018ae35ddaf
#
_cell.length_a   1.000
_cell.length_b   1.000
_cell.length_c   1.000
_cell.angle_alpha   90.00
_cell.angle_beta   90.00
_cell.angle_gamma   90.00
#
_symmetry.space_group_name_H-M   'P 1'
#
loop_
_entity.id
_entity.type
_entity.pdbx_description
1 polymer ?
#
loop_
_entity_poly.entity_id
_entity_poly.type
_entity_poly.pdbx_seq_one_letter_code
_entity_poly.pdbx_strand_id
1 'polypeptide(L)'
;MTGWRRREGRQRAQSAPLGLLLVFSMVIVGSTLVVGLGATALTDTEVGLDVSRSEKVMTQLDSQAAMVALGSSNGQQVSLSRVQGARYRVDDAAGRMEITITNSSASPTTTTTLLDVPLGAVVYENEDRQVAYQGGGVWKKSRNGTVMVSPPEFYYRDATLTLPLITVSGDTTLSGRASLTPGETTQVYPDASADRTNPLETGVVNVTVTSEYYRAWGRYFEERTDGKASYDHPNQRVTATLTVPTGPREVTSAVAATSAGGEIRLSGNGGDPARTDSYDSSVGTGAYADTRGAFGTVTTAGDVVVTGNSEVNGSIRSGDRVEVKGSGWVNGSVEYTSSKKIKGTVEGSVTQIGGVDGAAPVDGYVQQQVDNASAENDNGDAGVPITSTTLDSGDQTLTEGVYYLDSLTLDGRTLTLDTGSGDVTIAVRDFVHIKNDGRIEVQGDGQVRVFVQGEATSPTGAHLSIPNSGGVVDVADNQNASQFWLYGKSDFTTRISGSGSSTIRYEGVIYAPAGITGSSDVYIGKAHLYGGIVAGSVELDNGGTVHYDQALLGQRAIPPQTNIVRLTYLHISENKLNVTSG
;
A
#
# COMPACT_ATOMS: atom_id res chain seq x y z
N MET A 1 99.96 -38.39 50.92
CA MET A 1 100.11 -37.91 49.53
C MET A 1 98.92 -37.04 49.22
N THR A 2 99.21 -35.86 49.08
CA THR A 2 98.51 -34.61 48.89
C THR A 2 97.40 -34.60 47.81
N GLY A 3 96.18 -34.26 48.17
CA GLY A 3 95.08 -33.97 47.26
C GLY A 3 94.54 -32.56 47.49
N TRP A 4 94.68 -31.69 46.51
CA TRP A 4 94.22 -30.32 46.49
C TRP A 4 92.71 -30.25 46.24
N ARG A 5 91.97 -29.61 47.12
CA ARG A 5 90.57 -29.18 46.90
C ARG A 5 90.53 -27.81 46.28
N ARG A 6 89.98 -27.72 45.09
CA ARG A 6 89.57 -26.47 44.43
C ARG A 6 88.29 -25.97 45.05
N ARG A 7 88.24 -24.78 45.53
CA ARG A 7 87.04 -24.05 45.90
C ARG A 7 86.43 -23.42 44.67
N GLU A 8 85.20 -23.82 44.29
CA GLU A 8 84.38 -23.14 43.34
C GLU A 8 83.64 -21.98 44.03
N GLY A 9 83.88 -20.74 43.55
CA GLY A 9 83.20 -19.54 43.99
C GLY A 9 81.80 -19.50 43.36
N ARG A 10 80.75 -19.56 44.15
CA ARG A 10 79.40 -19.27 43.75
C ARG A 10 79.23 -17.79 43.42
N GLN A 11 79.06 -17.47 42.11
CA GLN A 11 78.56 -16.18 41.72
C GLN A 11 77.03 -16.20 41.96
N ARG A 12 76.57 -15.45 42.97
CA ARG A 12 75.16 -15.17 43.18
C ARG A 12 74.74 -14.11 42.15
N ALA A 13 73.96 -14.53 41.17
CA ALA A 13 73.36 -13.65 40.19
C ALA A 13 72.51 -12.56 40.83
N GLN A 14 72.71 -11.31 40.39
CA GLN A 14 71.96 -10.10 40.80
C GLN A 14 70.56 -10.10 40.11
N SER A 15 69.73 -11.08 40.43
CA SER A 15 68.36 -11.18 39.84
C SER A 15 67.29 -10.61 40.78
N ALA A 16 67.58 -10.37 42.03
CA ALA A 16 66.61 -9.87 43.00
C ALA A 16 66.09 -8.43 42.74
N PRO A 17 66.91 -7.44 42.32
CA PRO A 17 66.42 -6.10 42.09
C PRO A 17 65.66 -6.03 40.73
N LEU A 18 65.98 -6.85 39.70
CA LEU A 18 65.28 -6.90 38.43
C LEU A 18 63.89 -7.53 38.57
N GLY A 19 63.76 -8.57 39.39
CA GLY A 19 62.47 -9.19 39.70
C GLY A 19 61.55 -8.22 40.47
N LEU A 20 62.06 -7.45 41.40
CA LEU A 20 61.26 -6.47 42.12
C LEU A 20 60.84 -5.30 41.25
N LEU A 21 61.69 -4.81 40.33
CA LEU A 21 61.35 -3.79 39.33
C LEU A 21 60.24 -4.28 38.33
N LEU A 22 60.32 -5.54 37.96
CA LEU A 22 59.33 -6.16 37.02
C LEU A 22 57.99 -6.35 37.73
N VAL A 23 57.94 -6.73 38.98
CA VAL A 23 56.72 -6.82 39.77
C VAL A 23 56.12 -5.42 40.01
N PHE A 24 56.93 -4.40 40.35
CA PHE A 24 56.43 -3.03 40.47
C PHE A 24 55.89 -2.45 39.17
N SER A 25 56.57 -2.68 38.06
CA SER A 25 56.08 -2.22 36.75
C SER A 25 54.77 -2.95 36.35
N MET A 26 54.65 -4.25 36.64
CA MET A 26 53.43 -5.02 36.38
C MET A 26 52.26 -4.58 37.25
N VAL A 27 52.50 -4.20 38.52
CA VAL A 27 51.48 -3.63 39.41
C VAL A 27 51.05 -2.24 38.95
N ILE A 28 51.99 -1.39 38.51
CA ILE A 28 51.67 -0.05 38.00
C ILE A 28 50.89 -0.15 36.68
N VAL A 29 51.31 -1.00 35.74
CA VAL A 29 50.58 -1.24 34.47
C VAL A 29 49.22 -1.86 34.75
N GLY A 30 49.14 -2.85 35.63
CA GLY A 30 47.89 -3.48 36.03
C GLY A 30 46.91 -2.51 36.70
N SER A 31 47.40 -1.67 37.61
CA SER A 31 46.54 -0.68 38.29
C SER A 31 46.09 0.45 37.35
N THR A 32 46.93 0.92 36.41
CA THR A 32 46.53 1.90 35.39
C THR A 32 45.50 1.33 34.38
N LEU A 33 45.63 0.06 34.01
CA LEU A 33 44.65 -0.62 33.19
C LEU A 33 43.28 -0.79 33.91
N VAL A 34 43.31 -1.20 35.19
CA VAL A 34 42.09 -1.35 35.99
C VAL A 34 41.41 0.00 36.24
N VAL A 35 42.18 1.05 36.52
CA VAL A 35 41.62 2.40 36.70
C VAL A 35 41.09 2.96 35.36
N GLY A 36 41.80 2.74 34.24
CA GLY A 36 41.39 3.20 32.92
C GLY A 36 40.10 2.50 32.43
N LEU A 37 40.06 1.18 32.52
CA LEU A 37 38.87 0.40 32.14
C LEU A 37 37.71 0.57 33.14
N GLY A 38 38.04 0.72 34.44
CA GLY A 38 37.04 0.98 35.46
C GLY A 38 36.40 2.36 35.35
N ALA A 39 37.19 3.38 34.99
CA ALA A 39 36.67 4.74 34.76
C ALA A 39 35.72 4.80 33.57
N THR A 40 36.07 4.17 32.44
CA THR A 40 35.18 4.11 31.26
C THR A 40 33.91 3.33 31.57
N ALA A 41 33.98 2.18 32.25
CA ALA A 41 32.82 1.41 32.65
C ALA A 41 31.91 2.16 33.65
N LEU A 42 32.49 2.95 34.57
CA LEU A 42 31.73 3.80 35.47
C LEU A 42 31.05 4.94 34.72
N THR A 43 31.73 5.60 33.78
CA THR A 43 31.16 6.68 32.97
C THR A 43 30.00 6.14 32.09
N ASP A 44 30.18 5.00 31.44
CA ASP A 44 29.10 4.39 30.64
C ASP A 44 27.90 3.99 31.51
N THR A 45 28.12 3.57 32.74
CA THR A 45 27.07 3.24 33.70
C THR A 45 26.36 4.51 34.20
N GLU A 46 27.06 5.56 34.49
CA GLU A 46 26.51 6.86 34.91
C GLU A 46 25.66 7.46 33.78
N VAL A 47 26.17 7.51 32.54
CA VAL A 47 25.44 7.99 31.39
C VAL A 47 24.19 7.13 31.15
N GLY A 48 24.29 5.81 31.32
CA GLY A 48 23.14 4.90 31.23
C GLY A 48 22.03 5.20 32.25
N LEU A 49 22.41 5.47 33.50
CA LEU A 49 21.50 5.84 34.59
C LEU A 49 20.83 7.19 34.32
N ASP A 50 21.60 8.16 33.83
CA ASP A 50 21.11 9.51 33.54
C ASP A 50 20.13 9.53 32.36
N VAL A 51 20.38 8.73 31.31
CA VAL A 51 19.43 8.52 30.20
C VAL A 51 18.15 7.88 30.73
N SER A 52 18.25 6.88 31.62
CA SER A 52 17.05 6.23 32.19
C SER A 52 16.25 7.19 33.11
N ARG A 53 16.90 8.10 33.81
CA ARG A 53 16.22 9.18 34.56
C ARG A 53 15.53 10.14 33.61
N SER A 54 16.20 10.50 32.51
CA SER A 54 15.64 11.41 31.49
C SER A 54 14.46 10.80 30.75
N GLU A 55 14.48 9.50 30.47
CA GLU A 55 13.31 8.78 29.94
C GLU A 55 12.10 8.95 30.87
N LYS A 56 12.27 8.79 32.18
CA LYS A 56 11.20 8.99 33.16
C LYS A 56 10.69 10.44 33.21
N VAL A 57 11.61 11.41 33.15
CA VAL A 57 11.23 12.83 33.12
C VAL A 57 10.49 13.17 31.85
N MET A 58 10.95 12.66 30.69
CA MET A 58 10.27 12.88 29.42
C MET A 58 8.91 12.17 29.34
N THR A 59 8.76 10.98 29.92
CA THR A 59 7.46 10.31 30.03
C THR A 59 6.50 11.07 30.98
N GLN A 60 7.01 11.67 32.05
CA GLN A 60 6.23 12.56 32.90
C GLN A 60 5.82 13.85 32.15
N LEU A 61 6.76 14.42 31.36
CA LEU A 61 6.48 15.58 30.52
C LEU A 61 5.40 15.24 29.48
N ASP A 62 5.50 14.09 28.85
CA ASP A 62 4.51 13.57 27.89
C ASP A 62 3.10 13.54 28.51
N SER A 63 2.94 12.88 29.66
CA SER A 63 1.64 12.81 30.33
C SER A 63 1.08 14.17 30.72
N GLN A 64 1.94 15.11 31.15
CA GLN A 64 1.50 16.46 31.49
C GLN A 64 1.26 17.33 30.27
N ALA A 65 2.03 17.15 29.21
CA ALA A 65 1.85 17.81 27.93
C ALA A 65 0.51 17.42 27.29
N ALA A 66 0.16 16.14 27.31
CA ALA A 66 -1.15 15.68 26.84
C ALA A 66 -2.30 16.33 27.61
N MET A 67 -2.21 16.41 28.97
CA MET A 67 -3.24 17.07 29.77
C MET A 67 -3.39 18.56 29.43
N VAL A 68 -2.31 19.25 29.15
CA VAL A 68 -2.32 20.69 28.80
C VAL A 68 -2.80 20.89 27.36
N ALA A 69 -2.20 20.19 26.40
CA ALA A 69 -2.48 20.35 24.98
C ALA A 69 -3.91 19.92 24.61
N LEU A 70 -4.44 18.89 25.28
CA LEU A 70 -5.79 18.38 25.02
C LEU A 70 -6.87 19.02 25.91
N GLY A 71 -6.53 20.12 26.60
CA GLY A 71 -7.50 20.96 27.30
C GLY A 71 -7.94 20.48 28.67
N SER A 72 -7.29 19.46 29.24
CA SER A 72 -7.62 18.96 30.59
C SER A 72 -6.98 19.81 31.69
N SER A 73 -6.03 20.69 31.38
CA SER A 73 -5.34 21.58 32.32
C SER A 73 -4.89 22.88 31.64
N ASN A 74 -4.98 23.98 32.36
CA ASN A 74 -4.53 25.31 31.91
C ASN A 74 -3.01 25.51 31.98
N GLY A 75 -2.27 24.57 32.54
CA GLY A 75 -0.82 24.60 32.64
C GLY A 75 -0.30 23.57 33.63
N GLN A 76 0.91 23.13 33.41
CA GLN A 76 1.61 22.14 34.25
C GLN A 76 3.09 22.50 34.39
N GLN A 77 3.76 21.96 35.41
CA GLN A 77 5.18 22.12 35.60
C GLN A 77 5.88 20.77 35.77
N VAL A 78 6.99 20.58 35.06
CA VAL A 78 7.81 19.37 35.12
C VAL A 78 9.17 19.73 35.67
N SER A 79 9.63 18.99 36.70
CA SER A 79 10.98 19.13 37.21
C SER A 79 12.00 18.42 36.33
N LEU A 80 12.94 19.16 35.77
CA LEU A 80 13.99 18.63 34.93
C LEU A 80 15.17 18.14 35.80
N SER A 81 15.65 16.93 35.51
CA SER A 81 16.80 16.38 36.24
C SER A 81 18.06 17.20 35.94
N ARG A 82 18.76 17.64 36.99
CA ARG A 82 20.09 18.26 36.82
C ARG A 82 21.13 17.16 36.67
N VAL A 83 21.69 17.04 35.49
CA VAL A 83 22.79 16.12 35.18
C VAL A 83 23.97 16.93 34.68
N GLN A 84 25.18 16.63 35.19
CA GLN A 84 26.37 17.33 34.76
C GLN A 84 26.71 16.96 33.30
N GLY A 85 26.84 17.97 32.43
CA GLY A 85 27.10 17.79 31.00
C GLY A 85 25.87 17.58 30.12
N ALA A 86 24.67 17.36 30.69
CA ALA A 86 23.43 17.22 29.94
C ALA A 86 22.69 18.55 29.81
N ARG A 87 21.93 18.67 28.71
CA ARG A 87 21.11 19.86 28.38
C ARG A 87 19.70 19.48 28.01
N TYR A 88 18.75 20.29 28.48
CA TYR A 88 17.38 20.29 27.99
C TYR A 88 17.17 21.53 27.13
N ARG A 89 16.59 21.36 25.95
CA ARG A 89 16.29 22.46 25.03
C ARG A 89 14.96 22.21 24.34
N VAL A 90 14.31 23.29 23.91
CA VAL A 90 13.26 23.22 22.91
C VAL A 90 13.89 23.49 21.54
N ASP A 91 13.48 22.70 20.55
CA ASP A 91 13.84 22.87 19.15
C ASP A 91 12.54 22.93 18.34
N ASP A 92 12.11 24.14 18.02
CA ASP A 92 10.83 24.40 17.36
C ASP A 92 10.79 23.87 15.92
N ALA A 93 11.97 23.63 15.30
CA ALA A 93 12.09 23.13 13.95
C ALA A 93 12.32 21.61 13.88
N ALA A 94 12.40 20.93 15.03
CA ALA A 94 12.72 19.50 15.09
C ALA A 94 11.58 18.66 14.49
N GLY A 95 11.86 18.06 13.33
CA GLY A 95 10.91 17.20 12.63
C GLY A 95 9.72 17.93 12.00
N ARG A 96 9.00 17.23 11.13
CA ARG A 96 7.85 17.75 10.40
C ARG A 96 6.84 16.63 10.20
N MET A 97 5.56 16.96 10.29
CA MET A 97 4.48 16.06 9.88
C MET A 97 3.70 16.69 8.75
N GLU A 98 3.55 15.93 7.67
CA GLU A 98 2.71 16.27 6.54
C GLU A 98 1.59 15.21 6.43
N ILE A 99 0.36 15.67 6.29
CA ILE A 99 -0.80 14.79 6.05
C ILE A 99 -1.45 15.24 4.76
N THR A 100 -1.51 14.33 3.79
CA THR A 100 -2.14 14.58 2.49
C THR A 100 -3.30 13.61 2.27
N ILE A 101 -4.30 14.07 1.53
CA ILE A 101 -5.33 13.22 0.96
C ILE A 101 -5.22 13.28 -0.56
N THR A 102 -5.04 12.12 -1.18
CA THR A 102 -4.98 12.00 -2.64
C THR A 102 -6.29 11.41 -3.11
N ASN A 103 -7.02 12.18 -3.90
CA ASN A 103 -8.23 11.72 -4.57
C ASN A 103 -7.84 11.31 -5.99
N SER A 104 -7.66 10.01 -6.19
CA SER A 104 -7.35 9.42 -7.49
C SER A 104 -8.57 9.31 -8.40
N SER A 105 -9.77 9.48 -7.86
CA SER A 105 -11.01 9.54 -8.66
C SER A 105 -11.20 10.90 -9.36
N ALA A 106 -10.41 11.92 -9.03
CA ALA A 106 -10.40 13.18 -9.75
C ALA A 106 -9.48 13.11 -10.98
N SER A 107 -9.91 13.64 -12.11
CA SER A 107 -9.08 13.74 -13.32
C SER A 107 -8.76 15.20 -13.63
N PRO A 108 -7.49 15.65 -13.50
CA PRO A 108 -6.33 14.89 -13.02
C PRO A 108 -6.41 14.54 -11.53
N THR A 109 -5.69 13.49 -11.11
CA THR A 109 -5.51 13.13 -9.69
C THR A 109 -5.14 14.35 -8.87
N THR A 110 -5.89 14.62 -7.80
CA THR A 110 -5.63 15.78 -6.93
C THR A 110 -5.10 15.31 -5.58
N THR A 111 -4.00 15.92 -5.16
CA THR A 111 -3.47 15.76 -3.81
C THR A 111 -3.69 17.05 -3.04
N THR A 112 -4.40 16.96 -1.94
CA THR A 112 -4.66 18.08 -1.05
C THR A 112 -3.86 17.90 0.24
N THR A 113 -3.03 18.87 0.59
CA THR A 113 -2.37 18.91 1.90
C THR A 113 -3.38 19.34 2.95
N LEU A 114 -3.63 18.46 3.92
CA LEU A 114 -4.51 18.73 5.06
C LEU A 114 -3.74 19.45 6.17
N LEU A 115 -2.52 18.98 6.45
CA LEU A 115 -1.63 19.51 7.48
C LEU A 115 -0.19 19.44 6.99
N ASP A 116 0.59 20.47 7.27
CA ASP A 116 2.02 20.52 7.00
C ASP A 116 2.71 21.45 8.01
N VAL A 117 3.19 20.86 9.14
CA VAL A 117 3.68 21.63 10.29
C VAL A 117 4.98 21.07 10.84
N PRO A 118 5.87 21.91 11.40
CA PRO A 118 6.95 21.43 12.23
C PRO A 118 6.38 20.79 13.50
N LEU A 119 6.98 19.69 13.95
CA LEU A 119 6.57 19.02 15.19
C LEU A 119 7.07 19.76 16.42
N GLY A 120 8.29 20.33 16.31
CA GLY A 120 9.04 20.78 17.46
C GLY A 120 9.40 19.63 18.42
N ALA A 121 10.32 19.84 19.32
CA ALA A 121 10.67 18.84 20.32
C ALA A 121 11.25 19.46 21.59
N VAL A 122 10.98 18.84 22.74
CA VAL A 122 11.81 19.01 23.95
C VAL A 122 12.87 17.92 23.91
N VAL A 123 14.14 18.30 23.84
CA VAL A 123 15.26 17.38 23.68
C VAL A 123 16.15 17.38 24.93
N TYR A 124 16.38 16.21 25.48
CA TYR A 124 17.49 15.92 26.39
C TYR A 124 18.64 15.33 25.59
N GLU A 125 19.82 15.90 25.77
CA GLU A 125 21.03 15.48 25.09
C GLU A 125 22.16 15.28 26.08
N ASN A 126 22.78 14.09 26.01
CA ASN A 126 23.96 13.74 26.77
C ASN A 126 24.91 12.90 25.92
N GLU A 127 26.03 13.47 25.51
CA GLU A 127 26.98 12.90 24.56
C GLU A 127 26.30 12.50 23.25
N ASP A 128 26.25 11.21 22.91
CA ASP A 128 25.67 10.64 21.70
C ASP A 128 24.30 9.98 21.91
N ARG A 129 23.68 10.25 23.06
CA ARG A 129 22.35 9.75 23.42
C ARG A 129 21.38 10.90 23.57
N GLN A 130 20.22 10.73 22.98
CA GLN A 130 19.14 11.72 23.05
C GLN A 130 17.85 11.05 23.50
N VAL A 131 17.05 11.79 24.28
CA VAL A 131 15.65 11.47 24.57
C VAL A 131 14.85 12.71 24.24
N ALA A 132 13.83 12.57 23.40
CA ALA A 132 13.02 13.70 22.95
C ALA A 132 11.53 13.44 23.10
N TYR A 133 10.81 14.44 23.53
CA TYR A 133 9.37 14.53 23.38
C TYR A 133 9.06 15.25 22.08
N GLN A 134 8.40 14.58 21.12
CA GLN A 134 8.08 15.11 19.78
C GLN A 134 6.76 14.51 19.27
N GLY A 135 5.86 15.37 18.79
CA GLY A 135 4.61 14.94 18.18
C GLY A 135 3.67 14.18 19.12
N GLY A 136 3.74 14.44 20.42
CA GLY A 136 2.94 13.73 21.43
C GLY A 136 3.55 12.40 21.89
N GLY A 137 4.78 12.05 21.52
CA GLY A 137 5.45 10.83 21.96
C GLY A 137 6.87 11.06 22.46
N VAL A 138 7.44 10.06 23.16
CA VAL A 138 8.81 10.09 23.64
C VAL A 138 9.67 9.11 22.86
N TRP A 139 10.76 9.63 22.32
CA TRP A 139 11.68 8.92 21.43
C TRP A 139 13.08 8.93 21.98
N LYS A 140 13.79 7.83 21.82
CA LYS A 140 15.20 7.70 22.23
C LYS A 140 16.06 7.42 21.01
N LYS A 141 17.19 8.12 20.90
CA LYS A 141 18.22 7.89 19.89
C LYS A 141 19.54 7.51 20.56
N SER A 142 20.21 6.51 20.01
CA SER A 142 21.54 6.06 20.42
C SER A 142 22.35 5.67 19.19
N ARG A 143 23.62 5.31 19.36
CA ARG A 143 24.46 4.77 18.27
C ARG A 143 23.82 3.60 17.51
N ASN A 144 23.00 2.81 18.20
CA ASN A 144 22.39 1.59 17.66
C ASN A 144 21.01 1.83 17.02
N GLY A 145 20.56 3.07 16.92
CA GLY A 145 19.29 3.42 16.29
C GLY A 145 18.33 4.18 17.18
N THR A 146 17.07 4.24 16.78
CA THR A 146 15.99 4.96 17.45
C THR A 146 14.91 4.00 17.95
N VAL A 147 14.35 4.27 19.13
CA VAL A 147 13.25 3.50 19.73
C VAL A 147 12.20 4.42 20.33
N MET A 148 10.97 3.95 20.39
CA MET A 148 9.88 4.62 21.10
C MET A 148 9.95 4.27 22.59
N VAL A 149 9.76 5.28 23.44
CA VAL A 149 9.69 5.16 24.91
C VAL A 149 8.25 5.32 25.37
N SER A 150 7.53 6.32 24.81
CA SER A 150 6.09 6.53 25.01
C SER A 150 5.42 6.79 23.68
N PRO A 151 4.24 6.19 23.41
CA PRO A 151 3.57 6.35 22.13
C PRO A 151 2.99 7.77 21.98
N PRO A 152 2.95 8.31 20.75
CA PRO A 152 2.22 9.54 20.45
C PRO A 152 0.71 9.31 20.47
N GLU A 153 -0.03 10.43 20.52
CA GLU A 153 -1.49 10.47 20.45
C GLU A 153 -2.00 10.18 19.02
N PHE A 154 -1.81 8.96 18.57
CA PHE A 154 -2.25 8.48 17.27
C PHE A 154 -3.15 7.26 17.50
N TYR A 155 -4.46 7.46 17.41
CA TYR A 155 -5.45 6.43 17.67
C TYR A 155 -6.06 5.94 16.38
N TYR A 156 -5.65 4.75 15.95
CA TYR A 156 -6.25 4.07 14.82
C TYR A 156 -7.03 2.85 15.30
N ARG A 157 -8.32 2.84 15.01
CA ARG A 157 -9.22 1.73 15.37
C ARG A 157 -10.47 1.71 14.47
N ASP A 158 -10.86 0.51 14.02
CA ASP A 158 -12.09 0.27 13.26
C ASP A 158 -12.26 1.23 12.05
N ALA A 159 -11.19 1.39 11.27
CA ALA A 159 -11.11 2.32 10.14
C ALA A 159 -11.32 3.81 10.52
N THR A 160 -11.08 4.17 11.75
CA THR A 160 -11.10 5.56 12.25
C THR A 160 -9.71 5.96 12.70
N LEU A 161 -9.19 7.06 12.16
CA LEU A 161 -7.97 7.70 12.64
C LEU A 161 -8.35 8.96 13.43
N THR A 162 -7.92 9.02 14.69
CA THR A 162 -7.97 10.22 15.52
C THR A 162 -6.54 10.63 15.86
N LEU A 163 -6.12 11.79 15.37
CA LEU A 163 -4.80 12.36 15.54
C LEU A 163 -4.88 13.77 16.12
N PRO A 164 -4.92 13.92 17.46
CA PRO A 164 -4.74 15.20 18.12
C PRO A 164 -3.24 15.52 18.19
N LEU A 165 -2.65 15.98 17.08
CA LEU A 165 -1.22 16.25 16.99
C LEU A 165 -0.80 17.33 17.96
N ILE A 166 0.22 17.06 18.77
CA ILE A 166 0.82 18.04 19.69
C ILE A 166 2.10 18.56 19.06
N THR A 167 2.14 19.87 18.78
CA THR A 167 3.34 20.58 18.30
C THR A 167 3.95 21.39 19.43
N VAL A 168 5.27 21.48 19.49
CA VAL A 168 6.03 22.07 20.60
C VAL A 168 6.77 23.31 20.13
N SER A 169 6.68 24.39 20.90
CA SER A 169 7.50 25.59 20.77
C SER A 169 7.95 26.10 22.15
N GLY A 170 8.93 26.98 22.21
CA GLY A 170 9.31 27.59 23.49
C GLY A 170 10.77 28.00 23.63
N ASP A 171 11.27 28.00 24.85
CA ASP A 171 12.61 28.47 25.18
C ASP A 171 13.71 27.51 24.68
N THR A 172 14.70 28.05 23.96
CA THR A 172 15.82 27.27 23.42
C THR A 172 16.68 26.60 24.48
N THR A 173 16.54 26.97 25.76
CA THR A 173 17.26 26.36 26.88
C THR A 173 16.30 26.23 28.05
N LEU A 174 16.21 25.02 28.60
CA LEU A 174 15.39 24.75 29.77
C LEU A 174 16.27 24.39 30.96
N SER A 175 15.96 24.94 32.15
CA SER A 175 16.72 24.68 33.35
C SER A 175 15.85 24.55 34.60
N GLY A 176 16.11 23.53 35.42
CA GLY A 176 15.44 23.33 36.69
C GLY A 176 14.00 22.83 36.56
N ARG A 177 13.12 23.64 36.02
CA ARG A 177 11.71 23.28 35.73
C ARG A 177 11.32 23.71 34.33
N ALA A 178 10.45 22.94 33.69
CA ALA A 178 9.75 23.33 32.48
C ALA A 178 8.29 23.66 32.82
N SER A 179 7.80 24.80 32.36
CA SER A 179 6.42 25.23 32.45
C SER A 179 5.73 24.96 31.12
N LEU A 180 4.65 24.20 31.16
CA LEU A 180 3.86 23.81 30.00
C LEU A 180 2.57 24.64 29.98
N THR A 181 2.32 25.37 28.90
CA THR A 181 1.10 26.15 28.70
C THR A 181 0.46 25.84 27.35
N PRO A 182 -0.89 25.80 27.26
CA PRO A 182 -1.58 25.55 26.01
C PRO A 182 -1.41 26.71 25.05
N GLY A 183 -1.20 26.41 23.78
CA GLY A 183 -1.30 27.36 22.67
C GLY A 183 -2.65 27.25 21.98
N GLU A 184 -2.68 27.58 20.70
CA GLU A 184 -3.85 27.48 19.86
C GLU A 184 -4.17 26.02 19.52
N THR A 185 -5.45 25.66 19.52
CA THR A 185 -5.95 24.39 18.98
C THR A 185 -6.69 24.66 17.68
N THR A 186 -6.29 24.02 16.59
CA THR A 186 -6.90 24.14 15.27
C THR A 186 -7.47 22.79 14.85
N GLN A 187 -8.79 22.75 14.57
CA GLN A 187 -9.42 21.61 13.93
C GLN A 187 -9.04 21.59 12.43
N VAL A 188 -8.42 20.50 11.97
CA VAL A 188 -7.95 20.35 10.59
C VAL A 188 -8.91 19.49 9.77
N TYR A 189 -9.44 18.43 10.39
CA TYR A 189 -10.41 17.51 9.80
C TYR A 189 -11.32 16.92 10.87
N PRO A 190 -12.67 16.86 10.70
CA PRO A 190 -13.42 17.43 9.59
C PRO A 190 -13.44 18.98 9.63
N ASP A 191 -13.65 19.59 8.45
CA ASP A 191 -13.85 21.03 8.30
C ASP A 191 -14.87 21.27 7.16
N ALA A 192 -16.12 21.49 7.51
CA ALA A 192 -17.21 21.69 6.55
C ALA A 192 -17.01 22.95 5.68
N SER A 193 -16.27 23.95 6.16
CA SER A 193 -16.00 25.18 5.40
C SER A 193 -15.02 24.96 4.24
N ALA A 194 -14.18 23.92 4.35
CA ALA A 194 -13.21 23.50 3.33
C ALA A 194 -13.66 22.20 2.60
N ASP A 195 -14.93 21.84 2.67
CA ASP A 195 -15.51 20.62 2.07
C ASP A 195 -14.82 19.32 2.56
N ARG A 196 -14.37 19.32 3.82
CA ARG A 196 -13.70 18.20 4.47
C ARG A 196 -14.67 17.51 5.43
N THR A 197 -15.37 16.49 4.92
CA THR A 197 -16.45 15.82 5.65
C THR A 197 -16.14 14.34 5.92
N ASN A 198 -16.76 13.80 6.96
CA ASN A 198 -16.81 12.36 7.24
C ASN A 198 -18.21 11.80 6.95
N PRO A 199 -18.35 10.53 6.51
CA PRO A 199 -17.26 9.58 6.22
C PRO A 199 -16.47 9.96 4.96
N LEU A 200 -15.21 9.50 4.89
CA LEU A 200 -14.42 9.61 3.66
C LEU A 200 -15.02 8.68 2.59
N GLU A 201 -15.31 9.22 1.42
CA GLU A 201 -15.92 8.46 0.34
C GLU A 201 -14.89 7.79 -0.55
N THR A 202 -13.77 8.47 -0.82
CA THR A 202 -12.70 7.99 -1.70
C THR A 202 -11.35 8.55 -1.27
N GLY A 203 -10.27 7.92 -1.74
CA GLY A 203 -8.92 8.49 -1.65
C GLY A 203 -7.97 7.70 -0.76
N VAL A 204 -6.76 8.24 -0.70
CA VAL A 204 -5.65 7.72 0.11
C VAL A 204 -5.15 8.82 1.01
N VAL A 205 -5.08 8.57 2.30
CA VAL A 205 -4.50 9.49 3.27
C VAL A 205 -3.09 9.03 3.60
N ASN A 206 -2.12 9.88 3.35
CA ASN A 206 -0.72 9.66 3.72
C ASN A 206 -0.37 10.50 4.93
N VAL A 207 0.17 9.86 5.96
CA VAL A 207 0.75 10.51 7.14
C VAL A 207 2.25 10.35 7.05
N THR A 208 2.95 11.44 6.73
CA THR A 208 4.39 11.47 6.52
C THR A 208 5.10 12.18 7.66
N VAL A 209 6.10 11.54 8.26
CA VAL A 209 6.95 12.12 9.29
C VAL A 209 8.39 12.19 8.80
N THR A 210 8.95 13.40 8.80
CA THR A 210 10.39 13.65 8.59
C THR A 210 11.00 13.97 9.94
N SER A 211 11.91 13.12 10.45
CA SER A 211 12.46 13.27 11.79
C SER A 211 13.73 12.44 11.96
N GLU A 212 14.61 12.83 12.86
CA GLU A 212 15.71 11.98 13.32
C GLU A 212 15.23 10.64 13.91
N TYR A 213 13.96 10.58 14.34
CA TYR A 213 13.33 9.40 14.94
C TYR A 213 12.45 8.63 13.94
N TYR A 214 12.53 8.92 12.62
CA TYR A 214 11.65 8.36 11.60
C TYR A 214 11.53 6.83 11.61
N ARG A 215 12.61 6.10 11.95
CA ARG A 215 12.57 4.64 12.04
C ARG A 215 11.71 4.14 13.21
N ALA A 216 11.71 4.87 14.33
CA ALA A 216 10.85 4.53 15.47
C ALA A 216 9.39 4.91 15.18
N TRP A 217 9.16 6.05 14.50
CA TRP A 217 7.84 6.42 13.99
C TRP A 217 7.27 5.36 13.04
N GLY A 218 8.08 4.86 12.11
CA GLY A 218 7.63 3.86 11.14
C GLY A 218 7.22 2.55 11.82
N ARG A 219 8.04 2.01 12.71
CA ARG A 219 7.66 0.81 13.49
C ARG A 219 6.39 1.03 14.31
N TYR A 220 6.21 2.22 14.87
CA TYR A 220 4.99 2.56 15.59
C TYR A 220 3.76 2.59 14.66
N PHE A 221 3.88 3.18 13.47
CA PHE A 221 2.79 3.15 12.48
C PHE A 221 2.44 1.72 12.07
N GLU A 222 3.43 0.89 11.78
CA GLU A 222 3.24 -0.53 11.43
C GLU A 222 2.51 -1.30 12.54
N GLU A 223 2.96 -1.12 13.79
CA GLU A 223 2.35 -1.77 14.97
C GLU A 223 0.91 -1.29 15.21
N ARG A 224 0.64 0.01 14.98
CA ARG A 224 -0.66 0.61 15.27
C ARG A 224 -1.70 0.35 14.20
N THR A 225 -1.28 0.26 12.95
CA THR A 225 -2.18 0.14 11.81
C THR A 225 -2.26 -1.28 11.24
N ASP A 226 -1.39 -2.18 11.71
CA ASP A 226 -1.19 -3.51 11.13
C ASP A 226 -0.85 -3.45 9.63
N GLY A 227 -0.24 -2.33 9.21
CA GLY A 227 0.17 -2.03 7.84
C GLY A 227 1.67 -1.94 7.69
N LYS A 228 2.16 -1.79 6.46
CA LYS A 228 3.57 -1.47 6.19
C LYS A 228 3.74 0.03 6.06
N ALA A 229 4.84 0.57 6.60
CA ALA A 229 5.26 1.94 6.38
C ALA A 229 6.33 2.00 5.28
N SER A 230 6.29 3.06 4.48
CA SER A 230 7.31 3.33 3.47
C SER A 230 8.43 4.19 4.07
N TYR A 231 9.70 3.79 3.87
CA TYR A 231 10.88 4.47 4.45
C TYR A 231 11.74 5.11 3.37
N ASP A 232 11.98 6.41 3.49
CA ASP A 232 12.95 7.17 2.72
C ASP A 232 14.16 7.49 3.62
N HIS A 233 15.14 6.61 3.63
CA HIS A 233 16.31 6.71 4.51
C HIS A 233 17.19 7.95 4.24
N PRO A 234 17.48 8.34 2.98
CA PRO A 234 18.24 9.54 2.68
C PRO A 234 17.63 10.82 3.26
N ASN A 235 16.30 10.93 3.25
CA ASN A 235 15.58 12.11 3.72
C ASN A 235 15.07 11.97 5.16
N GLN A 236 15.40 10.88 5.86
CA GLN A 236 14.93 10.58 7.23
C GLN A 236 13.40 10.68 7.35
N ARG A 237 12.70 10.10 6.38
CA ARG A 237 11.25 10.18 6.22
C ARG A 237 10.61 8.81 6.33
N VAL A 238 9.41 8.78 6.87
CA VAL A 238 8.53 7.60 6.86
C VAL A 238 7.10 8.02 6.58
N THR A 239 6.41 7.22 5.78
CA THR A 239 5.01 7.46 5.39
C THR A 239 4.16 6.25 5.75
N ALA A 240 3.06 6.48 6.48
CA ALA A 240 1.97 5.54 6.66
C ALA A 240 0.85 5.86 5.68
N THR A 241 0.41 4.88 4.90
CA THR A 241 -0.65 5.02 3.90
C THR A 241 -1.92 4.37 4.40
N LEU A 242 -3.01 5.14 4.46
CA LEU A 242 -4.34 4.69 4.89
C LEU A 242 -5.31 4.85 3.72
N THR A 243 -6.00 3.78 3.36
CA THR A 243 -6.87 3.75 2.17
C THR A 243 -8.33 3.72 2.60
N VAL A 244 -9.16 4.56 1.97
CA VAL A 244 -10.62 4.53 2.18
C VAL A 244 -11.18 3.23 1.62
N PRO A 245 -11.79 2.38 2.45
CA PRO A 245 -12.38 1.13 1.97
C PRO A 245 -13.70 1.41 1.27
N THR A 246 -13.87 0.84 0.10
CA THR A 246 -14.96 1.17 -0.78
C THR A 246 -15.68 -0.10 -1.25
N GLY A 247 -16.98 -0.18 -1.04
CA GLY A 247 -17.98 -1.07 -1.65
C GLY A 247 -17.72 -2.59 -1.69
N PRO A 248 -18.66 -3.36 -2.21
CA PRO A 248 -18.51 -4.80 -2.35
C PRO A 248 -17.36 -5.14 -3.30
N ARG A 249 -16.45 -5.96 -2.81
CA ARG A 249 -15.19 -6.34 -3.48
C ARG A 249 -15.30 -7.69 -4.18
N GLU A 250 -16.50 -8.13 -4.45
CA GLU A 250 -16.78 -9.38 -5.12
C GLU A 250 -17.15 -9.12 -6.58
N VAL A 251 -16.71 -9.99 -7.47
CA VAL A 251 -17.11 -9.97 -8.88
C VAL A 251 -18.35 -10.83 -9.01
N THR A 252 -19.53 -10.19 -8.97
CA THR A 252 -20.83 -10.87 -8.98
C THR A 252 -21.55 -10.79 -10.33
N SER A 253 -20.92 -10.17 -11.32
CA SER A 253 -21.49 -9.93 -12.64
C SER A 253 -20.46 -10.19 -13.73
N ALA A 254 -20.90 -10.59 -14.90
CA ALA A 254 -20.03 -10.73 -16.07
C ALA A 254 -19.33 -9.39 -16.39
N VAL A 255 -20.13 -8.32 -16.34
CA VAL A 255 -19.66 -6.96 -16.59
C VAL A 255 -20.25 -6.05 -15.54
N ALA A 256 -19.38 -5.32 -14.84
CA ALA A 256 -19.77 -4.29 -13.88
C ALA A 256 -19.12 -2.95 -14.26
N ALA A 257 -19.93 -1.89 -14.44
CA ALA A 257 -19.45 -0.53 -14.61
C ALA A 257 -19.76 0.29 -13.35
N THR A 258 -18.76 0.99 -12.84
CA THR A 258 -18.79 1.57 -11.49
C THR A 258 -18.96 3.08 -11.48
N SER A 259 -18.77 3.76 -12.61
CA SER A 259 -18.96 5.20 -12.71
C SER A 259 -20.44 5.56 -12.86
N ALA A 260 -20.91 6.59 -12.17
CA ALA A 260 -22.28 7.09 -12.32
C ALA A 260 -22.56 7.64 -13.75
N GLY A 261 -21.54 8.18 -14.42
CA GLY A 261 -21.58 8.56 -15.83
C GLY A 261 -21.12 7.46 -16.78
N GLY A 262 -20.78 6.27 -16.26
CA GLY A 262 -20.29 5.14 -17.05
C GLY A 262 -21.41 4.46 -17.84
N GLU A 263 -21.03 3.92 -18.99
CA GLU A 263 -21.96 3.17 -19.84
C GLU A 263 -21.44 1.72 -20.00
N ILE A 264 -22.35 0.76 -19.94
CA ILE A 264 -22.10 -0.57 -20.49
C ILE A 264 -22.81 -0.64 -21.83
N ARG A 265 -22.03 -0.77 -22.90
CA ARG A 265 -22.51 -0.87 -24.26
C ARG A 265 -22.22 -2.26 -24.83
N LEU A 266 -23.28 -2.92 -25.33
CA LEU A 266 -23.16 -4.11 -26.16
C LEU A 266 -23.59 -3.73 -27.57
N SER A 267 -22.68 -3.79 -28.54
CA SER A 267 -22.97 -3.50 -29.93
C SER A 267 -22.49 -4.63 -30.82
N GLY A 268 -23.28 -4.97 -31.84
CA GLY A 268 -22.93 -6.04 -32.75
C GLY A 268 -23.48 -5.78 -34.14
N ASN A 269 -22.77 -6.25 -35.15
CA ASN A 269 -23.20 -6.30 -36.54
C ASN A 269 -23.76 -7.68 -36.87
N GLY A 270 -24.52 -7.81 -37.98
CA GLY A 270 -25.34 -8.94 -38.33
C GLY A 270 -24.73 -10.35 -38.27
N GLY A 271 -23.39 -10.51 -38.22
CA GLY A 271 -22.72 -11.79 -38.08
C GLY A 271 -22.03 -12.02 -36.74
N ASP A 272 -21.65 -10.92 -36.04
CA ASP A 272 -20.80 -10.95 -34.84
C ASP A 272 -21.49 -10.19 -33.70
N PRO A 273 -22.47 -10.76 -32.99
CA PRO A 273 -23.10 -10.10 -31.84
C PRO A 273 -22.17 -10.02 -30.66
N ALA A 274 -22.23 -8.90 -29.94
CA ALA A 274 -21.65 -8.83 -28.60
C ALA A 274 -22.51 -9.63 -27.61
N ARG A 275 -21.88 -10.33 -26.66
CA ARG A 275 -22.62 -11.26 -25.78
C ARG A 275 -22.09 -11.29 -24.36
N THR A 276 -22.98 -11.62 -23.42
CA THR A 276 -22.62 -12.12 -22.12
C THR A 276 -23.31 -13.44 -21.83
N ASP A 277 -22.62 -14.40 -21.20
CA ASP A 277 -23.17 -15.62 -20.65
C ASP A 277 -22.37 -16.07 -19.43
N SER A 278 -22.52 -17.29 -18.96
CA SER A 278 -21.77 -17.80 -17.81
C SER A 278 -21.33 -19.24 -17.97
N TYR A 279 -20.40 -19.64 -17.14
CA TYR A 279 -19.98 -21.03 -16.92
C TYR A 279 -19.52 -21.19 -15.46
N ASP A 280 -19.14 -22.40 -15.08
CA ASP A 280 -18.65 -22.72 -13.75
C ASP A 280 -17.34 -23.54 -13.84
N SER A 281 -16.20 -22.89 -13.62
CA SER A 281 -14.89 -23.51 -13.70
C SER A 281 -14.60 -24.48 -12.54
N SER A 282 -15.40 -24.46 -11.47
CA SER A 282 -15.24 -25.36 -10.33
C SER A 282 -15.52 -26.83 -10.66
N VAL A 283 -16.13 -27.10 -11.81
CA VAL A 283 -16.43 -28.46 -12.27
C VAL A 283 -15.30 -29.14 -13.06
N GLY A 284 -14.18 -28.44 -13.30
CA GLY A 284 -12.96 -28.99 -13.92
C GLY A 284 -12.82 -28.74 -15.43
N THR A 285 -11.99 -29.53 -16.12
CA THR A 285 -11.61 -29.36 -17.52
C THR A 285 -12.83 -29.32 -18.46
N GLY A 286 -12.84 -28.37 -19.42
CA GLY A 286 -13.96 -28.18 -20.35
C GLY A 286 -15.14 -27.42 -19.77
N ALA A 287 -14.97 -26.76 -18.67
CA ALA A 287 -16.01 -26.12 -17.87
C ALA A 287 -17.00 -25.27 -18.67
N TYR A 288 -16.53 -24.44 -19.61
CA TYR A 288 -17.45 -23.62 -20.43
C TYR A 288 -18.36 -24.43 -21.32
N ALA A 289 -17.84 -25.46 -21.99
CA ALA A 289 -18.64 -26.29 -22.89
C ALA A 289 -19.74 -27.08 -22.14
N ASP A 290 -19.45 -27.51 -20.92
CA ASP A 290 -20.28 -28.39 -20.12
C ASP A 290 -21.28 -27.65 -19.22
N THR A 291 -20.95 -26.40 -18.83
CA THR A 291 -21.71 -25.66 -17.80
C THR A 291 -22.25 -24.31 -18.27
N ARG A 292 -22.24 -24.06 -19.59
CA ARG A 292 -22.75 -22.81 -20.15
C ARG A 292 -24.14 -22.48 -19.62
N GLY A 293 -24.32 -21.27 -19.09
CA GLY A 293 -25.51 -20.83 -18.38
C GLY A 293 -25.94 -19.40 -18.67
N ALA A 294 -26.95 -18.95 -17.96
CA ALA A 294 -27.60 -17.65 -18.13
C ALA A 294 -27.35 -16.68 -16.96
N PHE A 295 -26.16 -16.75 -16.35
CA PHE A 295 -25.74 -15.83 -15.27
C PHE A 295 -24.78 -14.72 -15.76
N GLY A 296 -24.79 -14.44 -17.08
CA GLY A 296 -24.00 -13.35 -17.68
C GLY A 296 -24.59 -11.97 -17.40
N THR A 297 -24.84 -11.68 -16.12
CA THR A 297 -25.46 -10.46 -15.61
C THR A 297 -24.59 -9.24 -15.89
N VAL A 298 -25.25 -8.12 -16.22
CA VAL A 298 -24.65 -6.82 -16.48
C VAL A 298 -25.13 -5.84 -15.41
N THR A 299 -24.21 -5.22 -14.68
CA THR A 299 -24.54 -4.30 -13.57
C THR A 299 -23.79 -2.99 -13.72
N THR A 300 -24.44 -1.84 -13.60
CA THR A 300 -23.80 -0.53 -13.67
C THR A 300 -24.46 0.49 -12.76
N ALA A 301 -23.66 1.43 -12.24
CA ALA A 301 -24.18 2.65 -11.61
C ALA A 301 -24.72 3.67 -12.63
N GLY A 302 -24.36 3.55 -13.91
CA GLY A 302 -24.79 4.40 -15.02
C GLY A 302 -25.74 3.69 -16.01
N ASP A 303 -25.52 3.92 -17.30
CA ASP A 303 -26.38 3.47 -18.39
C ASP A 303 -26.04 2.06 -18.91
N VAL A 304 -27.06 1.33 -19.41
CA VAL A 304 -26.87 0.12 -20.22
C VAL A 304 -27.51 0.30 -21.59
N VAL A 305 -26.73 0.04 -22.64
CA VAL A 305 -27.20 0.08 -24.04
C VAL A 305 -26.90 -1.24 -24.72
N VAL A 306 -27.97 -1.98 -25.10
CA VAL A 306 -27.88 -3.20 -25.90
C VAL A 306 -28.41 -2.88 -27.28
N THR A 307 -27.58 -3.03 -28.32
CA THR A 307 -27.94 -2.62 -29.68
C THR A 307 -27.56 -3.67 -30.73
N GLY A 308 -28.13 -3.56 -31.93
CA GLY A 308 -27.94 -4.56 -32.98
C GLY A 308 -28.60 -5.88 -32.61
N ASN A 309 -27.88 -6.98 -32.81
CA ASN A 309 -28.26 -8.33 -32.42
C ASN A 309 -27.52 -8.84 -31.18
N SER A 310 -27.05 -7.91 -30.34
CA SER A 310 -26.31 -8.24 -29.09
C SER A 310 -27.21 -8.92 -28.07
N GLU A 311 -26.61 -9.77 -27.25
CA GLU A 311 -27.31 -10.68 -26.34
C GLU A 311 -26.77 -10.57 -24.92
N VAL A 312 -27.65 -10.35 -23.95
CA VAL A 312 -27.35 -10.51 -22.53
C VAL A 312 -28.01 -11.79 -22.03
N ASN A 313 -27.23 -12.87 -21.93
CA ASN A 313 -27.73 -14.13 -21.37
C ASN A 313 -27.61 -14.10 -19.84
N GLY A 314 -28.39 -13.22 -19.22
CA GLY A 314 -28.44 -12.87 -17.81
C GLY A 314 -29.41 -11.71 -17.62
N SER A 315 -29.35 -11.08 -16.45
CA SER A 315 -30.14 -9.91 -16.12
C SER A 315 -29.34 -8.61 -16.32
N ILE A 316 -30.05 -7.50 -16.45
CA ILE A 316 -29.47 -6.15 -16.48
C ILE A 316 -29.89 -5.41 -15.20
N ARG A 317 -28.95 -4.74 -14.55
CA ARG A 317 -29.18 -3.88 -13.42
C ARG A 317 -28.47 -2.54 -13.60
N SER A 318 -29.24 -1.45 -13.74
CA SER A 318 -28.72 -0.11 -14.07
C SER A 318 -29.12 0.92 -13.02
N GLY A 319 -28.13 1.70 -12.59
CA GLY A 319 -28.33 2.85 -11.70
C GLY A 319 -28.88 4.09 -12.42
N ASP A 320 -29.03 4.04 -13.74
CA ASP A 320 -29.64 5.12 -14.52
C ASP A 320 -30.57 4.56 -15.58
N ARG A 321 -30.22 4.59 -16.84
CA ARG A 321 -31.08 4.25 -18.00
C ARG A 321 -30.73 2.89 -18.60
N VAL A 322 -31.77 2.17 -19.05
CA VAL A 322 -31.59 0.97 -19.89
C VAL A 322 -32.22 1.21 -21.25
N GLU A 323 -31.43 0.98 -22.31
CA GLU A 323 -31.92 1.00 -23.68
C GLU A 323 -31.60 -0.35 -24.38
N VAL A 324 -32.66 -1.07 -24.81
CA VAL A 324 -32.55 -2.29 -25.64
C VAL A 324 -33.11 -1.97 -26.99
N LYS A 325 -32.24 -1.90 -28.02
CA LYS A 325 -32.56 -1.45 -29.38
C LYS A 325 -32.62 -2.61 -30.37
N GLY A 326 -33.43 -2.45 -31.43
CA GLY A 326 -33.42 -3.32 -32.59
C GLY A 326 -33.68 -4.79 -32.24
N SER A 327 -32.75 -5.66 -32.58
CA SER A 327 -32.78 -7.09 -32.29
C SER A 327 -32.03 -7.47 -30.99
N GLY A 328 -31.71 -6.48 -30.16
CA GLY A 328 -31.07 -6.74 -28.85
C GLY A 328 -31.96 -7.65 -27.99
N TRP A 329 -31.32 -8.59 -27.30
CA TRP A 329 -32.02 -9.62 -26.54
C TRP A 329 -31.45 -9.74 -25.12
N VAL A 330 -32.32 -9.86 -24.12
CA VAL A 330 -32.02 -10.04 -22.71
C VAL A 330 -32.79 -11.24 -22.17
N ASN A 331 -32.12 -12.31 -21.79
CA ASN A 331 -32.73 -13.52 -21.27
C ASN A 331 -33.34 -13.35 -19.87
N GLY A 332 -32.71 -12.51 -19.02
CA GLY A 332 -33.17 -12.25 -17.66
C GLY A 332 -34.06 -11.03 -17.52
N SER A 333 -34.14 -10.51 -16.31
CA SER A 333 -34.89 -9.31 -15.98
C SER A 333 -34.06 -8.04 -16.21
N VAL A 334 -34.76 -6.91 -16.39
CA VAL A 334 -34.16 -5.58 -16.49
C VAL A 334 -34.63 -4.73 -15.33
N GLU A 335 -33.67 -4.26 -14.54
CA GLU A 335 -33.86 -3.28 -13.47
C GLU A 335 -33.20 -1.94 -13.85
N TYR A 336 -33.90 -0.82 -13.68
CA TYR A 336 -33.45 0.51 -14.04
C TYR A 336 -33.87 1.55 -12.99
N THR A 337 -33.14 2.62 -12.86
CA THR A 337 -33.43 3.67 -11.85
C THR A 337 -34.17 4.86 -12.47
N SER A 338 -33.68 5.45 -13.55
CA SER A 338 -34.28 6.68 -14.10
C SER A 338 -35.24 6.42 -15.24
N SER A 339 -34.83 5.76 -16.32
CA SER A 339 -35.65 5.56 -17.52
C SER A 339 -35.30 4.30 -18.29
N LYS A 340 -36.25 3.86 -19.09
CA LYS A 340 -36.09 2.70 -19.99
C LYS A 340 -36.59 2.98 -21.39
N LYS A 341 -35.95 2.33 -22.39
CA LYS A 341 -36.40 2.31 -23.78
C LYS A 341 -36.17 0.92 -24.34
N ILE A 342 -37.20 0.08 -24.27
CA ILE A 342 -37.15 -1.31 -24.70
C ILE A 342 -37.84 -1.43 -26.05
N LYS A 343 -37.07 -1.70 -27.12
CA LYS A 343 -37.55 -2.02 -28.48
C LYS A 343 -37.14 -3.42 -28.91
N GLY A 344 -36.13 -4.00 -28.26
CA GLY A 344 -35.72 -5.39 -28.40
C GLY A 344 -36.55 -6.31 -27.51
N THR A 345 -36.02 -7.51 -27.25
CA THR A 345 -36.70 -8.55 -26.46
C THR A 345 -36.11 -8.62 -25.03
N VAL A 346 -36.97 -8.69 -24.04
CA VAL A 346 -36.63 -8.98 -22.64
C VAL A 346 -37.54 -10.10 -22.18
N GLU A 347 -36.98 -11.25 -21.83
CA GLU A 347 -37.77 -12.43 -21.42
C GLU A 347 -38.30 -12.33 -20.00
N GLY A 348 -37.54 -11.65 -19.12
CA GLY A 348 -37.90 -11.44 -17.71
C GLY A 348 -38.73 -10.18 -17.47
N SER A 349 -38.82 -9.79 -16.20
CA SER A 349 -39.55 -8.58 -15.78
C SER A 349 -38.73 -7.31 -16.06
N VAL A 350 -39.43 -6.19 -16.24
CA VAL A 350 -38.81 -4.85 -16.41
C VAL A 350 -39.30 -3.95 -15.29
N THR A 351 -38.44 -3.69 -14.29
CA THR A 351 -38.80 -3.07 -13.02
C THR A 351 -37.96 -1.83 -12.74
N GLN A 352 -38.55 -0.80 -12.19
CA GLN A 352 -37.82 0.36 -11.68
C GLN A 352 -37.37 0.11 -10.24
N ILE A 353 -36.10 0.44 -9.94
CA ILE A 353 -35.45 0.28 -8.61
C ILE A 353 -34.94 1.62 -8.07
N GLY A 354 -34.56 1.65 -6.79
CA GLY A 354 -34.12 2.88 -6.11
C GLY A 354 -32.67 3.32 -6.44
N GLY A 355 -31.85 2.45 -6.99
CA GLY A 355 -30.48 2.74 -7.35
C GLY A 355 -29.62 1.47 -7.43
N VAL A 356 -28.41 1.64 -7.95
CA VAL A 356 -27.32 0.63 -7.97
C VAL A 356 -26.06 1.30 -7.48
N ASP A 357 -25.48 0.77 -6.42
CA ASP A 357 -24.22 1.28 -5.90
C ASP A 357 -23.07 0.94 -6.84
N GLY A 358 -22.21 1.91 -7.12
CA GLY A 358 -20.95 1.70 -7.82
C GLY A 358 -19.92 1.04 -6.91
N ALA A 359 -18.91 0.38 -7.48
CA ALA A 359 -17.74 -0.02 -6.74
C ALA A 359 -16.72 1.11 -6.79
N ALA A 360 -16.09 1.39 -5.66
CA ALA A 360 -15.14 2.46 -5.61
C ALA A 360 -13.72 2.02 -6.01
N PRO A 361 -12.85 2.99 -6.38
CA PRO A 361 -11.53 2.76 -6.91
C PRO A 361 -10.63 1.95 -5.96
N VAL A 362 -9.66 1.26 -6.56
CA VAL A 362 -8.63 0.50 -5.83
C VAL A 362 -7.24 1.10 -6.03
N ASP A 363 -7.16 2.39 -6.38
CA ASP A 363 -5.92 3.08 -6.72
C ASP A 363 -4.87 2.96 -5.63
N GLY A 364 -5.26 3.18 -4.37
CA GLY A 364 -4.35 3.03 -3.24
C GLY A 364 -3.83 1.60 -3.07
N TYR A 365 -4.65 0.61 -3.37
CA TYR A 365 -4.22 -0.79 -3.34
C TYR A 365 -3.22 -1.08 -4.46
N VAL A 366 -3.54 -0.69 -5.69
CA VAL A 366 -2.63 -0.87 -6.84
C VAL A 366 -1.32 -0.14 -6.59
N GLN A 367 -1.36 1.13 -6.17
CA GLN A 367 -0.19 1.92 -5.86
C GLN A 367 0.68 1.26 -4.79
N GLN A 368 0.08 0.83 -3.69
CA GLN A 368 0.79 0.17 -2.59
C GLN A 368 1.48 -1.12 -3.04
N GLN A 369 0.81 -1.95 -3.86
CA GLN A 369 1.40 -3.19 -4.36
C GLN A 369 2.58 -2.90 -5.30
N VAL A 370 2.47 -1.89 -6.17
CA VAL A 370 3.55 -1.47 -7.07
C VAL A 370 4.71 -0.88 -6.30
N ASP A 371 4.47 -0.02 -5.32
CA ASP A 371 5.52 0.58 -4.47
C ASP A 371 6.26 -0.50 -3.66
N ASN A 372 5.54 -1.44 -3.08
CA ASN A 372 6.13 -2.56 -2.36
C ASN A 372 7.02 -3.41 -3.26
N ALA A 373 6.53 -3.80 -4.44
CA ALA A 373 7.30 -4.59 -5.41
C ALA A 373 8.50 -3.80 -5.98
N SER A 374 8.38 -2.49 -6.17
CA SER A 374 9.50 -1.64 -6.58
C SER A 374 10.61 -1.58 -5.52
N ALA A 375 10.24 -1.61 -4.25
CA ALA A 375 11.19 -1.55 -3.13
C ALA A 375 11.79 -2.91 -2.78
N GLU A 376 11.02 -3.99 -2.91
CA GLU A 376 11.42 -5.36 -2.55
C GLU A 376 10.79 -6.34 -3.55
N ASN A 377 11.63 -6.97 -4.36
CA ASN A 377 11.24 -7.93 -5.39
C ASN A 377 12.32 -8.98 -5.62
N ASP A 378 11.93 -10.06 -6.29
CA ASP A 378 12.78 -11.21 -6.57
C ASP A 378 13.50 -11.12 -7.93
N ASN A 379 13.48 -9.97 -8.62
CA ASN A 379 14.09 -9.77 -9.94
C ASN A 379 15.59 -10.12 -9.97
N GLY A 380 16.29 -9.90 -8.86
CA GLY A 380 17.72 -10.16 -8.74
C GLY A 380 18.09 -11.60 -8.37
N ASP A 381 17.14 -12.46 -8.14
CA ASP A 381 17.38 -13.83 -7.70
C ASP A 381 17.93 -14.70 -8.82
N ALA A 382 18.70 -15.72 -8.44
CA ALA A 382 19.37 -16.60 -9.40
C ALA A 382 18.34 -17.40 -10.21
N GLY A 383 18.38 -17.23 -11.51
CA GLY A 383 17.50 -17.93 -12.47
C GLY A 383 16.21 -17.20 -12.80
N VAL A 384 15.94 -16.04 -12.20
CA VAL A 384 14.83 -15.18 -12.59
C VAL A 384 15.16 -14.47 -13.91
N PRO A 385 14.31 -14.61 -14.96
CA PRO A 385 14.59 -14.08 -16.29
C PRO A 385 14.20 -12.59 -16.42
N ILE A 386 14.65 -11.78 -15.48
CA ILE A 386 14.41 -10.34 -15.47
C ILE A 386 15.74 -9.62 -15.27
N THR A 387 16.12 -8.79 -16.24
CA THR A 387 17.30 -7.94 -16.15
C THR A 387 16.87 -6.54 -15.73
N SER A 388 17.23 -6.13 -14.51
CA SER A 388 16.75 -4.90 -13.85
C SER A 388 15.22 -4.90 -13.70
N THR A 389 14.51 -4.24 -14.61
CA THR A 389 13.04 -4.12 -14.63
C THR A 389 12.44 -4.56 -15.98
N THR A 390 13.20 -5.33 -16.77
CA THR A 390 12.81 -5.77 -18.10
C THR A 390 12.84 -7.29 -18.17
N LEU A 391 11.73 -7.90 -18.61
CA LEU A 391 11.66 -9.33 -18.88
C LEU A 391 12.59 -9.71 -20.04
N ASP A 392 13.43 -10.72 -19.85
CA ASP A 392 14.39 -11.19 -20.84
C ASP A 392 13.72 -11.65 -22.13
N SER A 393 14.47 -11.74 -23.23
CA SER A 393 13.95 -12.13 -24.55
C SER A 393 13.66 -13.64 -24.63
N GLY A 394 12.75 -14.02 -25.52
CA GLY A 394 12.29 -15.40 -25.73
C GLY A 394 11.19 -15.81 -24.77
N ASP A 395 10.86 -17.09 -24.76
CA ASP A 395 9.91 -17.67 -23.83
C ASP A 395 10.52 -17.74 -22.43
N GLN A 396 9.77 -17.31 -21.44
CA GLN A 396 10.25 -17.20 -20.06
C GLN A 396 9.28 -17.84 -19.08
N THR A 397 9.80 -18.25 -17.92
CA THR A 397 9.00 -18.79 -16.82
C THR A 397 9.30 -18.01 -15.55
N LEU A 398 8.25 -17.55 -14.86
CA LEU A 398 8.31 -17.02 -13.50
C LEU A 398 7.59 -18.01 -12.58
N THR A 399 8.20 -18.26 -11.43
CA THR A 399 7.67 -19.14 -10.38
C THR A 399 7.10 -18.30 -9.23
N GLU A 400 6.73 -18.91 -8.10
CA GLU A 400 6.35 -18.19 -6.88
C GLU A 400 7.29 -17.02 -6.60
N GLY A 401 6.71 -15.82 -6.36
CA GLY A 401 7.50 -14.63 -6.07
C GLY A 401 6.78 -13.32 -6.39
N VAL A 402 7.51 -12.23 -6.12
CA VAL A 402 7.09 -10.84 -6.39
C VAL A 402 8.05 -10.22 -7.40
N TYR A 403 7.52 -9.77 -8.53
CA TYR A 403 8.31 -9.22 -9.64
C TYR A 403 7.89 -7.79 -9.97
N TYR A 404 8.86 -6.95 -10.29
CA TYR A 404 8.63 -5.57 -10.70
C TYR A 404 9.16 -5.31 -12.12
N LEU A 405 8.30 -4.78 -12.99
CA LEU A 405 8.63 -4.47 -14.37
C LEU A 405 8.26 -3.02 -14.71
N ASP A 406 9.07 -2.35 -15.53
CA ASP A 406 8.70 -1.06 -16.11
C ASP A 406 7.49 -1.23 -17.06
N SER A 407 7.54 -2.21 -17.94
CA SER A 407 6.44 -2.63 -18.79
C SER A 407 6.53 -4.13 -19.11
N LEU A 408 5.38 -4.75 -19.35
CA LEU A 408 5.34 -6.15 -19.81
C LEU A 408 4.92 -6.17 -21.29
N THR A 409 5.86 -6.48 -22.16
CA THR A 409 5.60 -6.65 -23.61
C THR A 409 5.90 -8.08 -24.05
N LEU A 410 4.88 -8.78 -24.57
CA LEU A 410 5.01 -10.11 -25.16
C LEU A 410 4.74 -10.00 -26.66
N ASP A 411 5.79 -10.14 -27.45
CA ASP A 411 5.76 -10.06 -28.92
C ASP A 411 6.13 -11.42 -29.50
N GLY A 412 5.12 -12.22 -29.80
CA GLY A 412 5.29 -13.57 -30.34
C GLY A 412 5.98 -14.55 -29.40
N ARG A 413 5.91 -14.34 -28.08
CA ARG A 413 6.59 -15.14 -27.05
C ARG A 413 5.66 -15.48 -25.88
N THR A 414 6.00 -16.55 -25.18
CA THR A 414 5.24 -17.05 -24.03
C THR A 414 5.88 -16.63 -22.72
N LEU A 415 5.08 -16.11 -21.79
CA LEU A 415 5.42 -16.00 -20.39
C LEU A 415 4.60 -17.03 -19.61
N THR A 416 5.27 -18.04 -19.11
CA THR A 416 4.68 -19.05 -18.23
C THR A 416 4.76 -18.57 -16.78
N LEU A 417 3.64 -18.59 -16.08
CA LEU A 417 3.51 -18.27 -14.66
C LEU A 417 3.21 -19.57 -13.92
N ASP A 418 4.27 -20.19 -13.38
CA ASP A 418 4.17 -21.47 -12.67
C ASP A 418 3.88 -21.22 -11.18
N THR A 419 2.64 -21.46 -10.81
CA THR A 419 2.13 -21.31 -9.44
C THR A 419 2.14 -22.62 -8.65
N GLY A 420 2.84 -23.65 -9.13
CA GLY A 420 2.91 -24.95 -8.45
C GLY A 420 3.56 -24.92 -7.06
N SER A 421 4.39 -23.91 -6.76
CA SER A 421 4.99 -23.69 -5.44
C SER A 421 4.27 -22.63 -4.62
N GLY A 422 3.51 -21.73 -5.23
CA GLY A 422 2.82 -20.62 -4.57
C GLY A 422 2.36 -19.54 -5.54
N ASP A 423 1.92 -18.40 -5.01
CA ASP A 423 1.37 -17.31 -5.78
C ASP A 423 2.44 -16.52 -6.55
N VAL A 424 2.08 -15.99 -7.71
CA VAL A 424 2.92 -15.09 -8.51
C VAL A 424 2.33 -13.69 -8.50
N THR A 425 3.11 -12.70 -8.07
CA THR A 425 2.73 -11.29 -8.11
C THR A 425 3.62 -10.53 -9.08
N ILE A 426 3.03 -9.81 -10.03
CA ILE A 426 3.73 -8.97 -10.99
C ILE A 426 3.23 -7.54 -10.84
N ALA A 427 4.12 -6.62 -10.50
CA ALA A 427 3.85 -5.19 -10.50
C ALA A 427 4.43 -4.56 -11.77
N VAL A 428 3.62 -3.81 -12.50
CA VAL A 428 3.99 -3.15 -13.76
C VAL A 428 3.76 -1.65 -13.61
N ARG A 429 4.82 -0.85 -13.82
CA ARG A 429 4.72 0.62 -13.71
C ARG A 429 3.86 1.21 -14.84
N ASP A 430 4.11 0.83 -16.09
CA ASP A 430 3.54 1.48 -17.25
C ASP A 430 2.34 0.70 -17.83
N PHE A 431 2.59 -0.35 -18.58
CA PHE A 431 1.54 -1.08 -19.32
C PHE A 431 1.86 -2.55 -19.56
N VAL A 432 0.81 -3.31 -19.90
CA VAL A 432 0.89 -4.68 -20.42
C VAL A 432 0.48 -4.69 -21.89
N HIS A 433 1.33 -5.22 -22.77
CA HIS A 433 1.12 -5.29 -24.23
C HIS A 433 1.42 -6.69 -24.77
N ILE A 434 0.38 -7.41 -25.22
CA ILE A 434 0.49 -8.78 -25.74
C ILE A 434 0.11 -8.76 -27.22
N LYS A 435 1.04 -9.06 -28.11
CA LYS A 435 0.85 -8.99 -29.56
C LYS A 435 1.52 -10.12 -30.31
N ASN A 436 1.13 -10.30 -31.59
CA ASN A 436 1.76 -11.25 -32.51
C ASN A 436 1.85 -12.67 -31.93
N ASP A 437 0.72 -13.22 -31.47
CA ASP A 437 0.61 -14.52 -30.80
C ASP A 437 1.37 -14.62 -29.46
N GLY A 438 1.72 -13.46 -28.85
CA GLY A 438 2.24 -13.42 -27.49
C GLY A 438 1.27 -14.06 -26.51
N ARG A 439 1.78 -14.70 -25.45
CA ARG A 439 0.96 -15.48 -24.53
C ARG A 439 1.39 -15.34 -23.11
N ILE A 440 0.41 -15.26 -22.19
CA ILE A 440 0.59 -15.57 -20.77
C ILE A 440 -0.07 -16.92 -20.51
N GLU A 441 0.66 -17.87 -19.94
CA GLU A 441 0.16 -19.18 -19.52
C GLU A 441 0.30 -19.32 -18.01
N VAL A 442 -0.81 -19.58 -17.31
CA VAL A 442 -0.81 -19.87 -15.89
C VAL A 442 -0.84 -21.38 -15.70
N GLN A 443 0.10 -21.92 -14.92
CA GLN A 443 0.19 -23.34 -14.60
C GLN A 443 0.20 -23.53 -13.07
N GLY A 444 -0.40 -24.63 -12.58
CA GLY A 444 -0.54 -24.91 -11.15
C GLY A 444 -1.84 -24.35 -10.55
N ASP A 445 -1.99 -24.48 -9.22
CA ASP A 445 -3.25 -24.18 -8.51
C ASP A 445 -3.22 -22.85 -7.72
N GLY A 446 -2.09 -22.12 -7.72
CA GLY A 446 -1.93 -20.84 -7.04
C GLY A 446 -2.55 -19.67 -7.81
N GLN A 447 -2.48 -18.48 -7.25
CA GLN A 447 -3.02 -17.26 -7.86
C GLN A 447 -1.94 -16.41 -8.52
N VAL A 448 -2.29 -15.81 -9.65
CA VAL A 448 -1.50 -14.75 -10.30
C VAL A 448 -2.20 -13.42 -10.09
N ARG A 449 -1.45 -12.44 -9.59
CA ARG A 449 -1.92 -11.05 -9.46
C ARG A 449 -1.01 -10.11 -10.22
N VAL A 450 -1.57 -9.41 -11.19
CA VAL A 450 -0.87 -8.40 -11.99
C VAL A 450 -1.39 -7.03 -11.61
N PHE A 451 -0.52 -6.17 -11.06
CA PHE A 451 -0.86 -4.79 -10.70
C PHE A 451 -0.25 -3.83 -11.72
N VAL A 452 -1.08 -3.03 -12.38
CA VAL A 452 -0.62 -2.07 -13.39
C VAL A 452 -0.88 -0.66 -12.89
N GLN A 453 0.20 0.09 -12.62
CA GLN A 453 0.10 1.47 -12.13
C GLN A 453 -0.40 2.43 -13.22
N GLY A 454 0.00 2.19 -14.50
CA GLY A 454 -0.49 2.97 -15.64
C GLY A 454 0.13 4.36 -15.74
N GLU A 455 1.44 4.52 -15.45
CA GLU A 455 2.15 5.80 -15.63
C GLU A 455 2.28 6.18 -17.11
N ALA A 456 2.30 5.19 -18.01
CA ALA A 456 2.30 5.37 -19.45
C ALA A 456 1.45 4.31 -20.13
N THR A 457 0.95 4.61 -21.33
CA THR A 457 0.19 3.67 -22.15
C THR A 457 1.09 2.95 -23.16
N SER A 458 0.63 1.77 -23.61
CA SER A 458 1.24 1.02 -24.71
C SER A 458 1.21 1.84 -26.03
N PRO A 459 1.93 1.41 -27.07
CA PRO A 459 1.88 2.06 -28.38
C PRO A 459 0.47 2.17 -29.00
N THR A 460 -0.50 1.42 -28.50
CA THR A 460 -1.90 1.49 -28.94
C THR A 460 -2.75 2.44 -28.09
N GLY A 461 -2.17 3.09 -27.08
CA GLY A 461 -2.85 4.06 -26.22
C GLY A 461 -3.66 3.44 -25.08
N ALA A 462 -3.37 2.20 -24.67
CA ALA A 462 -4.04 1.55 -23.55
C ALA A 462 -3.03 0.97 -22.54
N HIS A 463 -3.42 0.87 -21.27
CA HIS A 463 -2.60 0.28 -20.20
C HIS A 463 -2.58 -1.26 -20.29
N LEU A 464 -3.71 -1.89 -20.69
CA LEU A 464 -3.73 -3.28 -21.13
C LEU A 464 -4.08 -3.31 -22.61
N SER A 465 -3.21 -3.83 -23.45
CA SER A 465 -3.42 -3.89 -24.90
C SER A 465 -3.16 -5.28 -25.45
N ILE A 466 -4.17 -5.85 -26.13
CA ILE A 466 -4.07 -7.10 -26.89
C ILE A 466 -4.64 -6.82 -28.28
N PRO A 467 -3.82 -6.30 -29.22
CA PRO A 467 -4.30 -5.95 -30.55
C PRO A 467 -4.18 -7.11 -31.55
N ASN A 468 -5.10 -7.15 -32.48
CA ASN A 468 -5.10 -7.79 -33.82
C ASN A 468 -4.92 -9.31 -33.89
N SER A 469 -3.82 -9.91 -33.58
CA SER A 469 -3.59 -11.32 -33.85
C SER A 469 -3.19 -12.06 -32.59
N GLY A 470 -4.07 -12.94 -32.14
CA GLY A 470 -3.70 -14.13 -31.38
C GLY A 470 -3.11 -13.96 -29.98
N GLY A 471 -3.12 -12.77 -29.38
CA GLY A 471 -2.72 -12.62 -27.97
C GLY A 471 -3.61 -13.46 -27.06
N VAL A 472 -3.03 -14.21 -26.13
CA VAL A 472 -3.77 -15.11 -25.25
C VAL A 472 -3.34 -14.90 -23.82
N VAL A 473 -4.30 -14.84 -22.91
CA VAL A 473 -4.12 -15.11 -21.48
C VAL A 473 -4.89 -16.40 -21.20
N ASP A 474 -4.18 -17.45 -20.86
CA ASP A 474 -4.68 -18.81 -20.74
C ASP A 474 -4.39 -19.36 -19.35
N VAL A 475 -5.42 -19.82 -18.68
CA VAL A 475 -5.29 -20.52 -17.39
C VAL A 475 -5.42 -22.00 -17.65
N ALA A 476 -4.37 -22.75 -17.39
CA ALA A 476 -4.27 -24.17 -17.75
C ALA A 476 -5.44 -25.01 -17.25
N ASP A 477 -5.86 -25.92 -18.08
CA ASP A 477 -6.72 -27.08 -17.85
C ASP A 477 -8.19 -26.84 -17.53
N ASN A 478 -8.62 -25.78 -16.83
CA ASN A 478 -10.00 -25.66 -16.34
C ASN A 478 -10.70 -24.32 -16.56
N GLN A 479 -10.04 -23.35 -17.22
CA GLN A 479 -10.60 -22.00 -17.45
C GLN A 479 -10.97 -21.28 -16.14
N ASN A 480 -10.23 -21.55 -15.06
CA ASN A 480 -10.50 -20.98 -13.74
C ASN A 480 -10.07 -19.51 -13.66
N ALA A 481 -11.00 -18.62 -13.94
CA ALA A 481 -10.76 -17.18 -13.93
C ALA A 481 -10.29 -16.63 -12.57
N SER A 482 -10.55 -17.35 -11.48
CA SER A 482 -10.11 -16.92 -10.14
C SER A 482 -8.60 -17.01 -9.94
N GLN A 483 -7.88 -17.68 -10.83
CA GLN A 483 -6.43 -17.82 -10.76
C GLN A 483 -5.66 -16.63 -11.36
N PHE A 484 -6.28 -15.83 -12.23
CA PHE A 484 -5.61 -14.69 -12.86
C PHE A 484 -6.38 -13.38 -12.65
N TRP A 485 -5.78 -12.45 -11.91
CA TRP A 485 -6.36 -11.14 -11.63
C TRP A 485 -5.44 -10.03 -12.13
N LEU A 486 -5.99 -9.14 -12.94
CA LEU A 486 -5.31 -7.91 -13.34
C LEU A 486 -6.01 -6.71 -12.68
N TYR A 487 -5.23 -5.94 -11.94
CA TYR A 487 -5.69 -4.75 -11.22
C TYR A 487 -5.18 -3.49 -11.90
N GLY A 488 -6.07 -2.54 -12.12
CA GLY A 488 -5.76 -1.20 -12.61
C GLY A 488 -6.33 -0.10 -11.71
N LYS A 489 -5.84 1.12 -11.89
CA LYS A 489 -6.36 2.32 -11.21
C LYS A 489 -7.67 2.81 -11.85
N SER A 490 -8.27 3.83 -11.28
CA SER A 490 -9.55 4.43 -11.73
C SER A 490 -9.51 5.09 -13.11
N ASP A 491 -8.33 5.30 -13.67
CA ASP A 491 -8.05 5.81 -15.02
C ASP A 491 -7.54 4.73 -16.00
N PHE A 492 -7.58 3.47 -15.60
CA PHE A 492 -7.05 2.34 -16.34
C PHE A 492 -7.82 2.09 -17.63
N THR A 493 -7.10 2.01 -18.74
CA THR A 493 -7.70 1.74 -20.05
C THR A 493 -7.29 0.37 -20.59
N THR A 494 -8.26 -0.37 -21.10
CA THR A 494 -8.07 -1.71 -21.69
C THR A 494 -8.55 -1.73 -23.13
N ARG A 495 -7.75 -2.31 -24.02
CA ARG A 495 -8.15 -2.56 -25.40
C ARG A 495 -7.77 -3.98 -25.82
N ILE A 496 -8.77 -4.84 -25.90
CA ILE A 496 -8.63 -6.21 -26.40
C ILE A 496 -9.44 -6.29 -27.71
N SER A 497 -8.74 -6.39 -28.85
CA SER A 497 -9.38 -6.25 -30.15
C SER A 497 -8.79 -7.20 -31.18
N GLY A 498 -9.48 -8.31 -31.44
CA GLY A 498 -9.15 -9.24 -32.52
C GLY A 498 -9.36 -8.65 -33.91
N SER A 499 -8.76 -9.23 -34.93
CA SER A 499 -8.93 -8.86 -36.34
C SER A 499 -9.11 -10.07 -37.24
N GLY A 500 -9.85 -9.88 -38.33
CA GLY A 500 -10.09 -10.95 -39.30
C GLY A 500 -10.87 -12.12 -38.69
N SER A 501 -10.38 -13.34 -38.88
CA SER A 501 -10.94 -14.58 -38.32
C SER A 501 -10.30 -14.98 -36.96
N SER A 502 -9.32 -14.23 -36.46
CA SER A 502 -8.63 -14.52 -35.19
C SER A 502 -9.44 -14.01 -34.04
N THR A 503 -9.74 -14.88 -33.09
CA THR A 503 -10.42 -14.56 -31.85
C THR A 503 -9.38 -14.55 -30.72
N ILE A 504 -9.29 -13.45 -30.01
CA ILE A 504 -8.45 -13.33 -28.81
C ILE A 504 -9.15 -14.05 -27.66
N ARG A 505 -8.37 -14.74 -26.84
CA ARG A 505 -8.83 -15.38 -25.61
C ARG A 505 -8.15 -14.73 -24.40
N TYR A 506 -8.96 -14.39 -23.42
CA TYR A 506 -8.49 -13.87 -22.14
C TYR A 506 -9.23 -14.61 -21.02
N GLU A 507 -8.49 -15.27 -20.14
CA GLU A 507 -9.00 -15.96 -18.95
C GLU A 507 -8.54 -15.24 -17.72
N GLY A 508 -9.48 -14.80 -16.88
CA GLY A 508 -9.19 -14.07 -15.68
C GLY A 508 -10.12 -12.88 -15.44
N VAL A 509 -9.77 -12.08 -14.45
CA VAL A 509 -10.53 -10.91 -14.02
C VAL A 509 -9.77 -9.63 -14.39
N ILE A 510 -10.47 -8.67 -14.98
CA ILE A 510 -10.00 -7.29 -15.12
C ILE A 510 -10.71 -6.45 -14.04
N TYR A 511 -9.96 -5.95 -13.07
CA TYR A 511 -10.48 -5.24 -11.92
C TYR A 511 -9.89 -3.83 -11.81
N ALA A 512 -10.57 -2.86 -12.38
CA ALA A 512 -10.18 -1.45 -12.41
C ALA A 512 -11.39 -0.53 -12.14
N PRO A 513 -12.05 -0.65 -10.98
CA PRO A 513 -13.22 0.17 -10.68
C PRO A 513 -12.84 1.64 -10.62
N ALA A 514 -13.63 2.49 -11.26
CA ALA A 514 -13.35 3.92 -11.42
C ALA A 514 -14.00 4.81 -10.33
N GLY A 515 -14.94 4.28 -9.55
CA GLY A 515 -15.76 5.11 -8.67
C GLY A 515 -16.72 6.01 -9.46
N ILE A 516 -17.27 7.03 -8.79
CA ILE A 516 -18.29 7.91 -9.37
C ILE A 516 -17.74 8.78 -10.50
N THR A 517 -16.48 9.22 -10.40
CA THR A 517 -15.88 10.23 -11.29
C THR A 517 -14.70 9.73 -12.12
N GLY A 518 -14.23 8.51 -11.89
CA GLY A 518 -13.12 7.94 -12.64
C GLY A 518 -13.50 7.59 -14.08
N SER A 519 -12.50 7.35 -14.91
CA SER A 519 -12.63 7.19 -16.36
C SER A 519 -12.05 5.87 -16.88
N SER A 520 -11.86 4.85 -16.00
CA SER A 520 -11.38 3.55 -16.50
C SER A 520 -12.34 3.00 -17.54
N ASP A 521 -11.78 2.49 -18.63
CA ASP A 521 -12.53 2.06 -19.81
C ASP A 521 -12.02 0.71 -20.32
N VAL A 522 -12.94 -0.20 -20.60
CA VAL A 522 -12.64 -1.54 -21.14
C VAL A 522 -13.36 -1.74 -22.46
N TYR A 523 -12.58 -1.89 -23.53
CA TYR A 523 -13.07 -2.26 -24.85
C TYR A 523 -12.70 -3.70 -25.20
N ILE A 524 -13.72 -4.51 -25.53
CA ILE A 524 -13.57 -5.90 -25.99
C ILE A 524 -14.22 -6.04 -27.36
N GLY A 525 -13.43 -6.30 -28.40
CA GLY A 525 -13.91 -6.52 -29.77
C GLY A 525 -13.31 -7.77 -30.38
N LYS A 526 -14.14 -8.64 -30.99
CA LYS A 526 -13.70 -9.95 -31.55
C LYS A 526 -12.80 -10.74 -30.59
N ALA A 527 -13.22 -10.82 -29.34
CA ALA A 527 -12.47 -11.48 -28.28
C ALA A 527 -13.44 -12.17 -27.31
N HIS A 528 -12.97 -13.25 -26.72
CA HIS A 528 -13.65 -13.97 -25.65
C HIS A 528 -12.90 -13.77 -24.34
N LEU A 529 -13.57 -13.18 -23.36
CA LEU A 529 -13.10 -13.07 -21.98
C LEU A 529 -13.85 -14.10 -21.12
N TYR A 530 -13.11 -14.99 -20.50
CA TYR A 530 -13.62 -15.97 -19.54
C TYR A 530 -13.29 -15.48 -18.13
N GLY A 531 -14.29 -15.06 -17.36
CA GLY A 531 -14.10 -14.45 -16.04
C GLY A 531 -15.05 -13.31 -15.78
N GLY A 532 -14.52 -12.14 -15.41
CA GLY A 532 -15.32 -10.96 -15.11
C GLY A 532 -14.62 -9.64 -15.36
N ILE A 533 -15.39 -8.59 -15.57
CA ILE A 533 -14.88 -7.23 -15.77
C ILE A 533 -15.52 -6.30 -14.74
N VAL A 534 -14.70 -5.53 -14.04
CA VAL A 534 -15.12 -4.41 -13.20
C VAL A 534 -14.33 -3.19 -13.63
N ALA A 535 -14.99 -2.16 -14.19
CA ALA A 535 -14.33 -0.95 -14.69
C ALA A 535 -15.23 0.28 -14.54
N GLY A 536 -14.82 1.46 -14.99
CA GLY A 536 -15.66 2.66 -15.04
C GLY A 536 -16.73 2.60 -16.10
N SER A 537 -16.37 2.19 -17.31
CA SER A 537 -17.25 1.87 -18.43
C SER A 537 -16.75 0.64 -19.19
N VAL A 538 -17.66 -0.02 -19.91
CA VAL A 538 -17.32 -1.22 -20.68
C VAL A 538 -18.05 -1.21 -22.03
N GLU A 539 -17.30 -1.44 -23.09
CA GLU A 539 -17.85 -1.63 -24.42
C GLU A 539 -17.50 -3.03 -24.96
N LEU A 540 -18.53 -3.82 -25.25
CA LEU A 540 -18.40 -5.08 -25.99
C LEU A 540 -18.88 -4.82 -27.40
N ASP A 541 -18.02 -5.04 -28.40
CA ASP A 541 -18.32 -4.71 -29.79
C ASP A 541 -17.97 -5.85 -30.74
N ASN A 542 -18.75 -6.02 -31.81
CA ASN A 542 -18.44 -6.88 -32.94
C ASN A 542 -17.91 -8.27 -32.55
N GLY A 543 -18.66 -9.06 -31.77
CA GLY A 543 -18.28 -10.40 -31.33
C GLY A 543 -17.45 -10.39 -30.03
N GLY A 544 -17.30 -9.23 -29.36
CA GLY A 544 -16.78 -9.17 -27.99
C GLY A 544 -17.71 -9.92 -27.05
N THR A 545 -17.18 -10.91 -26.33
CA THR A 545 -17.99 -11.78 -25.46
C THR A 545 -17.36 -11.92 -24.10
N VAL A 546 -18.19 -11.84 -23.04
CA VAL A 546 -17.78 -12.13 -21.68
C VAL A 546 -18.52 -13.35 -21.16
N HIS A 547 -17.79 -14.39 -20.83
CA HIS A 547 -18.25 -15.63 -20.21
C HIS A 547 -17.97 -15.54 -18.71
N TYR A 548 -19.00 -15.24 -17.92
CA TYR A 548 -18.85 -15.08 -16.48
C TYR A 548 -18.54 -16.40 -15.78
N ASP A 549 -17.43 -16.46 -15.07
CA ASP A 549 -17.09 -17.63 -14.26
C ASP A 549 -17.80 -17.57 -12.90
N GLN A 550 -18.75 -18.49 -12.66
CA GLN A 550 -19.48 -18.57 -11.39
C GLN A 550 -18.60 -18.95 -10.20
N ALA A 551 -17.41 -19.51 -10.42
CA ALA A 551 -16.42 -19.76 -9.38
C ALA A 551 -15.89 -18.46 -8.74
N LEU A 552 -16.12 -17.29 -9.36
CA LEU A 552 -15.82 -15.97 -8.79
C LEU A 552 -16.82 -15.54 -7.70
N LEU A 553 -17.98 -16.19 -7.59
CA LEU A 553 -18.94 -15.88 -6.52
C LEU A 553 -18.32 -16.15 -5.15
N GLY A 554 -18.37 -15.15 -4.28
CA GLY A 554 -17.74 -15.20 -2.96
C GLY A 554 -16.23 -14.99 -2.95
N GLN A 555 -15.59 -14.86 -4.13
CA GLN A 555 -14.18 -14.47 -4.22
C GLN A 555 -14.05 -12.96 -4.03
N ARG A 556 -13.15 -12.57 -3.14
CA ARG A 556 -12.88 -11.14 -2.90
C ARG A 556 -11.75 -10.68 -3.80
N ALA A 557 -12.00 -9.63 -4.58
CA ALA A 557 -10.98 -8.99 -5.41
C ALA A 557 -9.78 -8.50 -4.58
N ILE A 558 -10.00 -8.09 -3.33
CA ILE A 558 -8.95 -7.72 -2.40
C ILE A 558 -8.98 -8.70 -1.23
N PRO A 559 -7.93 -9.51 -1.06
CA PRO A 559 -7.84 -10.46 0.04
C PRO A 559 -7.96 -9.77 1.42
N PRO A 560 -8.59 -10.40 2.42
CA PRO A 560 -8.77 -9.80 3.74
C PRO A 560 -7.47 -9.59 4.53
N GLN A 561 -6.39 -10.25 4.15
CA GLN A 561 -5.07 -10.18 4.79
C GLN A 561 -4.08 -9.24 4.08
N THR A 562 -4.52 -8.44 3.14
CA THR A 562 -3.66 -7.38 2.61
C THR A 562 -3.43 -6.35 3.70
N ASN A 563 -2.16 -5.97 3.93
CA ASN A 563 -1.73 -4.93 4.88
C ASN A 563 -2.25 -3.53 4.49
N ILE A 564 -3.46 -3.44 3.94
CA ILE A 564 -4.10 -2.17 3.60
C ILE A 564 -4.76 -1.63 4.85
N VAL A 565 -4.21 -0.56 5.35
CA VAL A 565 -4.80 0.19 6.45
C VAL A 565 -6.04 0.91 5.93
N ARG A 566 -7.20 0.52 6.40
CA ARG A 566 -8.49 1.10 5.98
C ARG A 566 -8.77 2.38 6.74
N LEU A 567 -9.35 3.38 6.08
CA LEU A 567 -9.74 4.62 6.71
C LEU A 567 -11.12 5.07 6.23
N THR A 568 -12.08 5.21 7.14
CA THR A 568 -13.44 5.71 6.84
C THR A 568 -13.71 7.03 7.55
N TYR A 569 -13.20 7.20 8.77
CA TYR A 569 -13.36 8.42 9.55
C TYR A 569 -12.01 9.00 9.91
N LEU A 570 -11.85 10.29 9.66
CA LEU A 570 -10.62 11.03 9.91
C LEU A 570 -10.88 12.19 10.86
N HIS A 571 -10.14 12.25 11.95
CA HIS A 571 -10.18 13.35 12.91
C HIS A 571 -8.76 13.85 13.16
N ILE A 572 -8.46 15.05 12.73
CA ILE A 572 -7.15 15.69 12.91
C ILE A 572 -7.34 17.03 13.59
N SER A 573 -6.57 17.26 14.65
CA SER A 573 -6.41 18.60 15.24
C SER A 573 -4.91 18.87 15.49
N GLU A 574 -4.49 20.11 15.32
CA GLU A 574 -3.19 20.60 15.79
C GLU A 574 -3.37 21.28 17.15
N ASN A 575 -2.62 20.86 18.14
CA ASN A 575 -2.66 21.37 19.50
C ASN A 575 -1.26 21.91 19.85
N LYS A 576 -1.10 23.22 19.88
CA LYS A 576 0.19 23.85 20.17
C LYS A 576 0.46 23.82 21.67
N LEU A 577 1.69 23.45 22.03
CA LEU A 577 2.20 23.45 23.38
C LEU A 577 3.39 24.38 23.48
N ASN A 578 3.32 25.34 24.41
CA ASN A 578 4.46 26.21 24.69
C ASN A 578 5.19 25.73 25.94
N VAL A 579 6.52 25.55 25.83
CA VAL A 579 7.39 25.03 26.88
C VAL A 579 8.44 26.08 27.23
N THR A 580 8.35 26.63 28.43
CA THR A 580 9.26 27.69 28.91
C THR A 580 10.03 27.25 30.15
N SER A 581 11.16 27.91 30.40
CA SER A 581 11.92 27.72 31.65
C SER A 581 11.09 28.30 32.81
N GLY A 582 10.79 27.47 33.84
CA GLY A 582 9.98 27.85 35.00
C GLY A 582 10.77 28.41 36.15
#